data_51b8e29e235075437eec615049becac4
#
_entry.id   51b8e29e235075437eec615049becac4
#
_cell.length_a   1.000
_cell.length_b   1.000
_cell.length_c   1.000
_cell.angle_alpha   90.00
_cell.angle_beta   90.00
_cell.angle_gamma   90.00
#
_symmetry.space_group_name_H-M   'P 1'
#
loop_
_entity.id
_entity.type
_entity.pdbx_description
1 polymer ?
#
loop_
_entity_poly.entity_id
_entity_poly.type
_entity_poly.pdbx_seq_one_letter_code
_entity_poly.pdbx_strand_id
1 'polypeptide(L)'
;MSMPDTQEVAEAIVAALGDELSSLVSVYLFGSLAEDRGHRDSDADVAVLLSRERVPTAAERFEARLRISSRLSGRLRRTVDLVVLNDVPPGLGRHVVTRGVRVLVRDPAADHAFVRDVQLRAADLEPFLRRLRRVKLEALARR
;
A
#
# COMPACT_ATOMS: atom_id res chain seq x y z
N MET A 1 14.79 -16.82 17.93
CA MET A 1 13.53 -16.72 17.20
C MET A 1 13.78 -16.17 15.80
N SER A 2 13.32 -16.88 14.79
CA SER A 2 13.47 -16.44 13.41
C SER A 2 12.57 -15.24 13.12
N MET A 3 13.06 -14.32 12.30
CA MET A 3 12.22 -13.25 11.75
C MET A 3 11.10 -13.86 10.93
N PRO A 4 9.91 -13.25 10.89
CA PRO A 4 8.87 -13.73 9.99
C PRO A 4 9.37 -13.62 8.55
N ASP A 5 9.26 -14.71 7.82
CA ASP A 5 9.56 -14.72 6.40
C ASP A 5 8.49 -13.87 5.68
N THR A 6 8.94 -12.98 4.82
CA THR A 6 8.05 -12.16 3.99
C THR A 6 7.02 -13.04 3.27
N GLN A 7 7.44 -14.19 2.79
CA GLN A 7 6.54 -15.12 2.11
C GLN A 7 5.46 -15.68 3.04
N GLU A 8 5.82 -16.02 4.28
CA GLU A 8 4.83 -16.50 5.25
C GLU A 8 3.78 -15.46 5.55
N VAL A 9 4.20 -14.20 5.71
CA VAL A 9 3.27 -13.08 5.93
C VAL A 9 2.38 -12.89 4.70
N ALA A 10 2.96 -12.93 3.51
CA ALA A 10 2.21 -12.79 2.26
C ALA A 10 1.14 -13.89 2.12
N GLU A 11 1.49 -15.13 2.39
CA GLU A 11 0.55 -16.26 2.34
C GLU A 11 -0.58 -16.10 3.37
N ALA A 12 -0.22 -15.65 4.57
CA ALA A 12 -1.21 -15.40 5.63
C ALA A 12 -2.19 -14.30 5.25
N ILE A 13 -1.72 -13.25 4.59
CA ILE A 13 -2.56 -12.16 4.07
C ILE A 13 -3.57 -12.71 3.07
N VAL A 14 -3.11 -13.47 2.09
CA VAL A 14 -4.00 -14.05 1.05
C VAL A 14 -5.06 -14.94 1.69
N ALA A 15 -4.66 -15.81 2.61
CA ALA A 15 -5.59 -16.70 3.31
C ALA A 15 -6.62 -15.94 4.14
N ALA A 16 -6.20 -14.83 4.75
CA ALA A 16 -7.08 -14.02 5.60
C ALA A 16 -8.10 -13.19 4.80
N LEU A 17 -7.82 -12.85 3.55
CA LEU A 17 -8.69 -12.02 2.74
C LEU A 17 -10.02 -12.68 2.39
N GLY A 18 -10.01 -14.00 2.13
CA GLY A 18 -11.26 -14.74 1.92
C GLY A 18 -12.19 -14.10 0.89
N ASP A 19 -13.41 -13.78 1.29
CA ASP A 19 -14.44 -13.20 0.41
C ASP A 19 -14.09 -11.81 -0.12
N GLU A 20 -13.16 -11.12 0.51
CA GLU A 20 -12.75 -9.78 0.06
C GLU A 20 -11.96 -9.82 -1.25
N LEU A 21 -11.46 -10.98 -1.64
CA LEU A 21 -10.69 -11.16 -2.88
C LEU A 21 -11.44 -10.67 -4.12
N SER A 22 -12.76 -10.84 -4.17
CA SER A 22 -13.56 -10.47 -5.32
C SER A 22 -13.54 -8.96 -5.63
N SER A 23 -13.26 -8.14 -4.63
CA SER A 23 -13.19 -6.68 -4.76
C SER A 23 -11.78 -6.15 -5.04
N LEU A 24 -10.79 -7.04 -5.07
CA LEU A 24 -9.38 -6.64 -5.16
C LEU A 24 -8.83 -6.79 -6.57
N VAL A 25 -8.02 -5.82 -6.97
CA VAL A 25 -7.18 -5.89 -8.15
C VAL A 25 -5.82 -6.48 -7.75
N SER A 26 -5.20 -5.93 -6.72
CA SER A 26 -3.89 -6.38 -6.24
C SER A 26 -3.69 -6.03 -4.79
N VAL A 27 -2.72 -6.70 -4.17
CA VAL A 27 -2.32 -6.49 -2.77
C VAL A 27 -0.80 -6.44 -2.71
N TYR A 28 -0.29 -5.48 -1.94
CA TYR A 28 1.15 -5.30 -1.71
C TYR A 28 1.45 -5.32 -0.22
N LEU A 29 2.59 -5.90 0.13
CA LEU A 29 3.20 -5.75 1.45
C LEU A 29 4.34 -4.76 1.30
N PHE A 30 4.41 -3.75 2.17
CA PHE A 30 5.47 -2.76 2.09
C PHE A 30 6.01 -2.48 3.50
N GLY A 31 6.93 -1.51 3.62
CA GLY A 31 7.52 -1.19 4.90
C GLY A 31 8.55 -2.22 5.35
N SER A 32 8.80 -2.30 6.66
CA SER A 32 9.89 -3.08 7.22
C SER A 32 9.79 -4.59 6.93
N LEU A 33 8.58 -5.15 6.94
CA LEU A 33 8.40 -6.57 6.65
C LEU A 33 8.71 -6.92 5.21
N ALA A 34 8.43 -6.02 4.27
CA ALA A 34 8.74 -6.23 2.85
C ALA A 34 10.23 -6.11 2.56
N GLU A 35 10.95 -5.32 3.35
CA GLU A 35 12.37 -5.04 3.16
C GLU A 35 13.28 -5.86 4.09
N ASP A 36 12.75 -6.94 4.67
CA ASP A 36 13.45 -7.84 5.60
C ASP A 36 14.06 -7.12 6.82
N ARG A 37 13.50 -5.97 7.19
CA ARG A 37 13.89 -5.20 8.37
C ARG A 37 12.91 -5.37 9.53
N GLY A 38 11.87 -6.16 9.30
CA GLY A 38 10.85 -6.41 10.28
C GLY A 38 11.28 -7.44 11.31
N HIS A 39 10.57 -7.45 12.42
CA HIS A 39 10.69 -8.48 13.44
C HIS A 39 9.29 -9.03 13.75
N ARG A 40 9.25 -10.01 14.65
CA ARG A 40 8.02 -10.74 14.95
C ARG A 40 6.84 -9.85 15.35
N ASP A 41 7.14 -8.75 16.05
CA ASP A 41 6.12 -7.82 16.54
C ASP A 41 5.95 -6.58 15.66
N SER A 42 6.61 -6.55 14.48
CA SER A 42 6.46 -5.44 13.55
C SER A 42 5.03 -5.35 13.01
N ASP A 43 4.55 -4.11 12.84
CA ASP A 43 3.29 -3.87 12.15
C ASP A 43 3.41 -4.31 10.70
N ALA A 44 2.33 -4.84 10.15
CA ALA A 44 2.28 -5.19 8.74
C ALA A 44 1.69 -4.00 7.97
N ASP A 45 2.48 -3.46 7.05
CA ASP A 45 2.03 -2.38 6.16
C ASP A 45 1.52 -3.02 4.87
N VAL A 46 0.20 -2.96 4.69
CA VAL A 46 -0.48 -3.62 3.56
C VAL A 46 -1.18 -2.56 2.71
N ALA A 47 -1.02 -2.67 1.41
CA ALA A 47 -1.70 -1.79 0.45
C ALA A 47 -2.59 -2.63 -0.45
N VAL A 48 -3.81 -2.18 -0.65
CA VAL A 48 -4.77 -2.84 -1.53
C VAL A 48 -5.18 -1.90 -2.64
N LEU A 49 -5.25 -2.42 -3.86
CA LEU A 49 -5.85 -1.73 -4.99
C LEU A 49 -7.22 -2.36 -5.21
N LEU A 50 -8.26 -1.57 -5.01
CA LEU A 50 -9.64 -2.02 -5.13
C LEU A 50 -10.15 -1.86 -6.55
N SER A 51 -11.00 -2.79 -6.97
CA SER A 51 -11.67 -2.73 -8.27
C SER A 51 -12.60 -1.51 -8.33
N ARG A 52 -12.42 -0.67 -9.34
CA ARG A 52 -13.28 0.51 -9.52
C ARG A 52 -14.70 0.14 -9.89
N GLU A 53 -14.89 -1.00 -10.52
CA GLU A 53 -16.24 -1.50 -10.86
C GLU A 53 -17.00 -1.98 -9.63
N ARG A 54 -16.30 -2.66 -8.73
CA ARG A 54 -16.90 -3.25 -7.53
C ARG A 54 -17.03 -2.25 -6.39
N VAL A 55 -16.08 -1.31 -6.28
CA VAL A 55 -16.01 -0.35 -5.18
C VAL A 55 -15.80 1.04 -5.77
N PRO A 56 -16.83 1.61 -6.43
CA PRO A 56 -16.65 2.81 -7.25
C PRO A 56 -16.51 4.12 -6.47
N THR A 57 -16.99 4.19 -5.23
CA THR A 57 -17.00 5.46 -4.47
C THR A 57 -15.94 5.45 -3.37
N ALA A 58 -15.47 6.65 -3.02
CA ALA A 58 -14.54 6.83 -1.92
C ALA A 58 -15.12 6.34 -0.59
N ALA A 59 -16.42 6.55 -0.37
CA ALA A 59 -17.10 6.07 0.84
C ALA A 59 -17.11 4.54 0.92
N GLU A 60 -17.41 3.86 -0.18
CA GLU A 60 -17.37 2.40 -0.24
C GLU A 60 -15.95 1.87 -0.02
N ARG A 61 -14.94 2.55 -0.58
CA ARG A 61 -13.55 2.16 -0.38
C ARG A 61 -13.11 2.35 1.08
N PHE A 62 -13.58 3.40 1.72
CA PHE A 62 -13.31 3.62 3.14
C PHE A 62 -13.90 2.50 3.99
N GLU A 63 -15.15 2.10 3.73
CA GLU A 63 -15.78 0.99 4.42
C GLU A 63 -15.03 -0.33 4.20
N ALA A 64 -14.62 -0.58 2.95
CA ALA A 64 -13.82 -1.76 2.62
C ALA A 64 -12.50 -1.76 3.37
N ARG A 65 -11.85 -0.60 3.48
CA ARG A 65 -10.61 -0.45 4.22
C ARG A 65 -10.78 -0.87 5.69
N LEU A 66 -11.83 -0.39 6.34
CA LEU A 66 -12.10 -0.73 7.75
C LEU A 66 -12.35 -2.23 7.91
N ARG A 67 -13.14 -2.80 7.03
CA ARG A 67 -13.48 -4.23 7.06
C ARG A 67 -12.27 -5.11 6.83
N ILE A 68 -11.49 -4.81 5.80
CA ILE A 68 -10.28 -5.58 5.46
C ILE A 68 -9.22 -5.43 6.55
N SER A 69 -9.01 -4.22 7.06
CA SER A 69 -8.04 -3.95 8.12
C SER A 69 -8.35 -4.76 9.38
N SER A 70 -9.61 -4.75 9.80
CA SER A 70 -10.06 -5.52 10.96
C SER A 70 -9.86 -7.03 10.76
N ARG A 71 -10.20 -7.51 9.58
CA ARG A 71 -10.06 -8.93 9.24
C ARG A 71 -8.61 -9.38 9.25
N LEU A 72 -7.72 -8.60 8.62
CA LEU A 72 -6.30 -8.92 8.59
C LEU A 72 -5.66 -8.86 9.97
N SER A 73 -5.97 -7.83 10.75
CA SER A 73 -5.43 -7.70 12.12
C SER A 73 -5.83 -8.88 12.99
N GLY A 74 -7.08 -9.30 12.90
CA GLY A 74 -7.59 -10.44 13.66
C GLY A 74 -6.94 -11.77 13.27
N ARG A 75 -6.74 -12.00 11.97
CA ARG A 75 -6.17 -13.25 11.47
C ARG A 75 -4.67 -13.32 11.61
N LEU A 76 -3.97 -12.19 11.41
CA LEU A 76 -2.51 -12.15 11.50
C LEU A 76 -2.01 -11.97 12.93
N ARG A 77 -2.89 -11.62 13.85
CA ARG A 77 -2.55 -11.37 15.27
C ARG A 77 -1.43 -10.35 15.42
N ARG A 78 -1.49 -9.31 14.60
CA ARG A 78 -0.59 -8.16 14.67
C ARG A 78 -1.33 -6.93 14.16
N THR A 79 -0.81 -5.76 14.48
CA THR A 79 -1.36 -4.52 13.94
C THR A 79 -1.11 -4.47 12.44
N VAL A 80 -2.16 -4.24 11.68
CA VAL A 80 -2.09 -4.07 10.24
C VAL A 80 -2.42 -2.63 9.90
N ASP A 81 -1.47 -1.95 9.26
CA ASP A 81 -1.68 -0.61 8.73
C ASP A 81 -2.06 -0.76 7.26
N LEU A 82 -3.32 -0.55 6.95
CA LEU A 82 -3.87 -0.77 5.62
C LEU A 82 -4.11 0.54 4.89
N VAL A 83 -3.56 0.65 3.69
CA VAL A 83 -3.84 1.78 2.81
C VAL A 83 -4.55 1.30 1.55
N VAL A 84 -5.44 2.15 1.03
CA VAL A 84 -6.13 1.92 -0.25
C VAL A 84 -5.41 2.72 -1.33
N LEU A 85 -4.78 2.02 -2.25
CA LEU A 85 -3.96 2.65 -3.29
C LEU A 85 -4.76 3.58 -4.21
N ASN A 86 -6.06 3.33 -4.36
CA ASN A 86 -6.95 4.18 -5.15
C ASN A 86 -6.97 5.63 -4.65
N ASP A 87 -6.75 5.83 -3.35
CA ASP A 87 -7.00 7.11 -2.69
C ASP A 87 -5.76 7.73 -2.04
N VAL A 88 -4.58 7.12 -2.20
CA VAL A 88 -3.34 7.66 -1.63
C VAL A 88 -2.69 8.68 -2.55
N PRO A 89 -1.87 9.60 -2.00
CA PRO A 89 -1.09 10.51 -2.83
C PRO A 89 -0.11 9.76 -3.75
N PRO A 90 0.23 10.30 -4.91
CA PRO A 90 1.13 9.61 -5.87
C PRO A 90 2.48 9.21 -5.28
N GLY A 91 3.04 10.01 -4.37
CA GLY A 91 4.33 9.70 -3.73
C GLY A 91 4.27 8.42 -2.91
N LEU A 92 3.21 8.24 -2.12
CA LEU A 92 3.03 7.01 -1.35
C LEU A 92 2.74 5.82 -2.27
N GLY A 93 1.88 6.02 -3.28
CA GLY A 93 1.59 4.98 -4.26
C GLY A 93 2.85 4.50 -4.97
N ARG A 94 3.70 5.42 -5.40
CA ARG A 94 4.99 5.11 -6.03
C ARG A 94 5.89 4.33 -5.09
N HIS A 95 5.98 4.74 -3.83
CA HIS A 95 6.78 4.03 -2.82
C HIS A 95 6.34 2.57 -2.70
N VAL A 96 5.04 2.36 -2.58
CA VAL A 96 4.47 1.01 -2.41
C VAL A 96 4.79 0.12 -3.63
N VAL A 97 4.52 0.60 -4.84
CA VAL A 97 4.70 -0.22 -6.05
C VAL A 97 6.17 -0.44 -6.40
N THR A 98 7.05 0.43 -5.95
CA THR A 98 8.50 0.33 -6.23
C THR A 98 9.22 -0.52 -5.18
N ARG A 99 8.91 -0.32 -3.91
CA ARG A 99 9.61 -0.96 -2.78
C ARG A 99 8.84 -2.13 -2.18
N GLY A 100 7.54 -2.20 -2.43
CA GLY A 100 6.71 -3.25 -1.88
C GLY A 100 6.85 -4.57 -2.62
N VAL A 101 6.32 -5.61 -1.99
CA VAL A 101 6.24 -6.96 -2.57
C VAL A 101 4.79 -7.20 -3.00
N ARG A 102 4.59 -7.60 -4.24
CA ARG A 102 3.26 -8.02 -4.69
C ARG A 102 2.88 -9.32 -4.01
N VAL A 103 1.87 -9.25 -3.17
CA VAL A 103 1.33 -10.42 -2.46
C VAL A 103 0.38 -11.18 -3.37
N LEU A 104 -0.43 -10.44 -4.11
CA LEU A 104 -1.47 -11.00 -4.97
C LEU A 104 -1.78 -10.02 -6.10
N VAL A 105 -1.96 -10.54 -7.31
CA VAL A 105 -2.47 -9.79 -8.45
C VAL A 105 -3.60 -10.59 -9.08
N ARG A 106 -4.83 -10.10 -8.97
CA ARG A 106 -6.00 -10.76 -9.55
C ARG A 106 -6.33 -10.25 -10.93
N ASP A 107 -6.07 -8.98 -11.17
CA ASP A 107 -6.28 -8.33 -12.48
C ASP A 107 -4.97 -7.68 -12.91
N PRO A 108 -4.11 -8.42 -13.64
CA PRO A 108 -2.80 -7.89 -14.03
C PRO A 108 -2.88 -6.63 -14.89
N ALA A 109 -3.86 -6.53 -15.77
CA ALA A 109 -4.01 -5.35 -16.63
C ALA A 109 -4.31 -4.10 -15.82
N ALA A 110 -5.24 -4.20 -14.85
CA ALA A 110 -5.60 -3.08 -14.00
C ALA A 110 -4.46 -2.70 -13.05
N ASP A 111 -3.75 -3.68 -12.50
CA ASP A 111 -2.57 -3.43 -11.66
C ASP A 111 -1.48 -2.71 -12.44
N HIS A 112 -1.17 -3.20 -13.63
CA HIS A 112 -0.15 -2.60 -14.50
C HIS A 112 -0.50 -1.15 -14.88
N ALA A 113 -1.76 -0.91 -15.23
CA ALA A 113 -2.23 0.44 -15.55
C ALA A 113 -2.09 1.38 -14.35
N PHE A 114 -2.39 0.90 -13.15
CA PHE A 114 -2.23 1.68 -11.92
C PHE A 114 -0.74 2.02 -11.67
N VAL A 115 0.13 1.03 -11.78
CA VAL A 115 1.58 1.22 -11.57
C VAL A 115 2.11 2.29 -12.53
N ARG A 116 1.77 2.18 -13.80
CA ARG A 116 2.19 3.15 -14.82
C ARG A 116 1.67 4.56 -14.50
N ASP A 117 0.39 4.67 -14.16
CA ASP A 117 -0.25 5.95 -13.85
C ASP A 117 0.38 6.63 -12.64
N VAL A 118 0.61 5.87 -11.55
CA VAL A 118 1.17 6.45 -10.33
C VAL A 118 2.63 6.87 -10.53
N GLN A 119 3.39 6.14 -11.33
CA GLN A 119 4.77 6.52 -11.65
C GLN A 119 4.82 7.81 -12.46
N LEU A 120 3.93 7.96 -13.43
CA LEU A 120 3.83 9.18 -14.23
C LEU A 120 3.43 10.38 -13.39
N ARG A 121 2.42 10.23 -12.53
CA ARG A 121 1.96 11.30 -11.66
C ARG A 121 3.04 11.72 -10.65
N ALA A 122 3.75 10.77 -10.08
CA ALA A 122 4.82 11.05 -9.14
C ALA A 122 5.97 11.79 -9.82
N ALA A 123 6.32 11.41 -11.05
CA ALA A 123 7.35 12.08 -11.83
C ALA A 123 6.96 13.52 -12.16
N ASP A 124 5.70 13.77 -12.50
CA ASP A 124 5.20 15.12 -12.80
C ASP A 124 5.25 16.04 -11.59
N LEU A 125 5.04 15.51 -10.39
CA LEU A 125 5.04 16.29 -9.16
C LEU A 125 6.43 16.50 -8.57
N GLU A 126 7.41 15.68 -8.90
CA GLU A 126 8.73 15.73 -8.29
C GLU A 126 9.45 17.07 -8.45
N PRO A 127 9.49 17.70 -9.63
CA PRO A 127 10.11 19.02 -9.76
C PRO A 127 9.46 20.09 -8.89
N PHE A 128 8.14 20.05 -8.76
CA PHE A 128 7.38 20.96 -7.91
C PHE A 128 7.72 20.75 -6.43
N LEU A 129 7.78 19.50 -5.99
CA LEU A 129 8.12 19.16 -4.61
C LEU A 129 9.56 19.55 -4.27
N ARG A 130 10.48 19.41 -5.21
CA ARG A 130 11.88 19.86 -5.03
C ARG A 130 11.95 21.37 -4.85
N ARG A 131 11.19 22.13 -5.64
CA ARG A 131 11.13 23.58 -5.52
C ARG A 131 10.56 24.01 -4.18
N LEU A 132 9.50 23.37 -3.71
CA LEU A 132 8.93 23.66 -2.40
C LEU A 132 9.91 23.40 -1.27
N ARG A 133 10.65 22.29 -1.32
CA ARG A 133 11.67 21.98 -0.32
C ARG A 133 12.77 23.03 -0.30
N ARG A 134 13.21 23.47 -1.47
CA ARG A 134 14.23 24.51 -1.58
C ARG A 134 13.75 25.80 -0.95
N VAL A 135 12.55 26.25 -1.28
CA VAL A 135 11.96 27.49 -0.73
C VAL A 135 11.86 27.38 0.79
N LYS A 136 11.41 26.27 1.32
CA LYS A 136 11.34 26.06 2.77
C LYS A 136 12.69 26.13 3.44
N LEU A 137 13.71 25.51 2.85
CA LEU A 137 15.07 25.52 3.39
C LEU A 137 15.66 26.92 3.38
N GLU A 138 15.46 27.68 2.29
CA GLU A 138 15.91 29.06 2.19
C GLU A 138 15.22 29.95 3.24
N ALA A 139 13.93 29.76 3.43
CA ALA A 139 13.17 30.52 4.43
C ALA A 139 13.69 30.21 5.87
N LEU A 140 14.02 28.95 6.16
CA LEU A 140 14.59 28.57 7.45
C LEU A 140 15.99 29.12 7.65
N ALA A 141 16.80 29.20 6.60
CA ALA A 141 18.16 29.73 6.66
C ALA A 141 18.19 31.25 6.92
N ARG A 142 17.11 31.96 6.60
CA ARG A 142 16.98 33.41 6.81
C ARG A 142 16.52 33.83 8.20
N ARG A 143 16.19 32.90 9.05
CA ARG A 143 15.76 33.17 10.43
C ARG A 143 16.93 33.33 11.38
#